data_5b4ef4bc8876eb39c14ef5289bc7de5c
#
_entry.id   5b4ef4bc8876eb39c14ef5289bc7de5c
#
_cell.length_a   1.000
_cell.length_b   1.000
_cell.length_c   1.000
_cell.angle_alpha   90.00
_cell.angle_beta   90.00
_cell.angle_gamma   90.00
#
_symmetry.space_group_name_H-M   'P 1'
#
loop_
_entity.id
_entity.type
_entity.pdbx_description
1 polymer ?
#
loop_
_entity_poly.entity_id
_entity_poly.type
_entity_poly.pdbx_seq_one_letter_code
_entity_poly.pdbx_strand_id
1 'polypeptide(L)'
;MSDELPEQMRIRREKLDRLRSEGVDPYPVNFPRTATNAEVREKYQGLEPDTATGDTVAVAGRVMLNRVGGKLCFATIRDGGGDLQVMISLDKVGEESLAAWKRDVDLGDHVGVSGEVITSRRGELSILADSWQITAKCLRPLPEKHVGLTDPEARVRQRYVDLIVNDEARKMARLRSATVRAVRDFWHEEGYLEVETPMLQPIHGGATARPFKTHINAYDMELYLRIAIELYLKRLVVGGVEKVFEINRNFRNEGADSTHNPEFTMLEAYGTYLDYNDMADLTQRMYQKAVVAALGTSVVVHDGVEVDLGIAEWPRITLYGAVSEAVGEEITTATTLEELRKLADRREIHWDPKWGAGKLVQELFEALVEHTIVQPTFVMDYPLETSPLTRQHRENPLLTEKWDLIGFGTELGTAYSELIDPIEQRRRLTEQSLLAAGGDLEAMQLDEDFLQALEYAMPPTGGVGVGIDRMIMAFTGKNIRETILFPLVKPTH
;
A
#
# COMPACT_ATOMS: atom_id res chain seq x y z
N MET A 1 -23.31 -15.40 29.94
CA MET A 1 -22.77 -14.18 30.57
C MET A 1 -23.39 -12.99 29.86
N SER A 2 -24.35 -12.30 30.54
CA SER A 2 -24.91 -11.04 30.05
C SER A 2 -23.85 -9.97 30.29
N ASP A 3 -22.99 -9.74 29.28
CA ASP A 3 -22.16 -8.55 29.26
C ASP A 3 -23.10 -7.34 29.33
N GLU A 4 -23.10 -6.62 30.43
CA GLU A 4 -23.82 -5.35 30.54
C GLU A 4 -23.19 -4.39 29.53
N LEU A 5 -23.97 -4.08 28.50
CA LEU A 5 -23.53 -3.13 27.47
C LEU A 5 -23.27 -1.77 28.13
N PRO A 6 -22.22 -1.04 27.67
CA PRO A 6 -22.00 0.33 28.11
C PRO A 6 -23.28 1.15 27.96
N GLU A 7 -23.56 2.03 28.94
CA GLU A 7 -24.82 2.78 29.04
C GLU A 7 -25.22 3.47 27.73
N GLN A 8 -24.29 4.13 27.05
CA GLN A 8 -24.58 4.79 25.77
C GLN A 8 -25.00 3.81 24.66
N MET A 9 -24.47 2.60 24.66
CA MET A 9 -24.86 1.57 23.67
C MET A 9 -26.28 1.05 23.99
N ARG A 10 -26.63 0.91 25.29
CA ARG A 10 -27.95 0.52 25.72
C ARG A 10 -29.01 1.57 25.32
N ILE A 11 -28.75 2.85 25.60
CA ILE A 11 -29.61 3.96 25.18
C ILE A 11 -29.84 3.97 23.66
N ARG A 12 -28.80 3.77 22.85
CA ARG A 12 -28.93 3.75 21.39
C ARG A 12 -29.73 2.54 20.88
N ARG A 13 -29.65 1.39 21.56
CA ARG A 13 -30.51 0.23 21.26
C ARG A 13 -31.95 0.49 21.62
N GLU A 14 -32.22 1.11 22.75
CA GLU A 14 -33.56 1.53 23.13
C GLU A 14 -34.17 2.50 22.11
N LYS A 15 -33.40 3.46 21.59
CA LYS A 15 -33.82 4.34 20.49
C LYS A 15 -34.11 3.55 19.21
N LEU A 16 -33.27 2.58 18.85
CA LEU A 16 -33.50 1.70 17.72
C LEU A 16 -34.81 0.92 17.82
N ASP A 17 -35.06 0.32 18.98
CA ASP A 17 -36.29 -0.46 19.23
C ASP A 17 -37.53 0.42 19.18
N ARG A 18 -37.44 1.66 19.69
CA ARG A 18 -38.54 2.64 19.62
C ARG A 18 -38.81 3.03 18.16
N LEU A 19 -37.81 3.38 17.36
CA LEU A 19 -37.97 3.70 15.93
C LEU A 19 -38.72 2.59 15.19
N ARG A 20 -38.33 1.34 15.40
CA ARG A 20 -39.01 0.17 14.84
C ARG A 20 -40.48 0.04 15.32
N SER A 21 -40.72 0.28 16.59
CA SER A 21 -42.10 0.23 17.15
C SER A 21 -42.99 1.34 16.61
N GLU A 22 -42.41 2.50 16.27
CA GLU A 22 -43.11 3.64 15.66
C GLU A 22 -43.23 3.47 14.11
N GLY A 23 -42.82 2.34 13.56
CA GLY A 23 -42.89 2.04 12.11
C GLY A 23 -41.84 2.75 11.25
N VAL A 24 -40.83 3.34 11.87
CA VAL A 24 -39.70 3.97 11.18
C VAL A 24 -38.64 2.91 10.88
N ASP A 25 -38.25 2.75 9.63
CA ASP A 25 -37.13 1.89 9.25
C ASP A 25 -35.80 2.63 9.48
N PRO A 26 -34.99 2.22 10.48
CA PRO A 26 -33.72 2.87 10.76
C PRO A 26 -32.56 2.41 9.83
N TYR A 27 -32.83 1.50 8.91
CA TYR A 27 -31.88 0.96 7.92
C TYR A 27 -32.54 0.79 6.56
N PRO A 28 -33.08 1.85 5.94
CA PRO A 28 -33.77 1.76 4.67
C PRO A 28 -32.84 1.24 3.56
N VAL A 29 -33.44 0.61 2.54
CA VAL A 29 -32.69 0.03 1.41
C VAL A 29 -31.94 1.10 0.62
N ASN A 30 -32.50 2.31 0.52
CA ASN A 30 -31.89 3.44 -0.19
C ASN A 30 -32.35 4.79 0.39
N PHE A 31 -31.68 5.85 -0.08
CA PHE A 31 -32.09 7.23 0.04
C PHE A 31 -31.84 7.92 -1.32
N PRO A 32 -32.81 8.65 -1.89
CA PRO A 32 -32.70 9.25 -3.22
C PRO A 32 -31.81 10.50 -3.22
N ARG A 33 -30.50 10.28 -2.97
CA ARG A 33 -29.50 11.34 -2.96
C ARG A 33 -29.34 11.92 -4.35
N THR A 34 -29.43 13.26 -4.49
CA THR A 34 -29.25 13.98 -5.75
C THR A 34 -27.89 14.64 -5.91
N ALA A 35 -27.17 14.87 -4.79
CA ALA A 35 -25.84 15.46 -4.82
C ALA A 35 -24.97 14.94 -3.66
N THR A 36 -23.65 14.90 -3.87
CA THR A 36 -22.64 14.71 -2.82
C THR A 36 -22.35 16.03 -2.11
N ASN A 37 -21.76 15.98 -0.91
CA ASN A 37 -21.32 17.19 -0.22
C ASN A 37 -20.27 17.99 -1.01
N ALA A 38 -19.40 17.30 -1.77
CA ALA A 38 -18.43 17.95 -2.64
C ALA A 38 -19.08 18.71 -3.78
N GLU A 39 -20.03 18.09 -4.50
CA GLU A 39 -20.76 18.74 -5.60
C GLU A 39 -21.52 19.97 -5.12
N VAL A 40 -22.15 19.90 -3.94
CA VAL A 40 -22.82 21.07 -3.35
C VAL A 40 -21.79 22.18 -3.04
N ARG A 41 -20.66 21.85 -2.42
CA ARG A 41 -19.62 22.83 -2.12
C ARG A 41 -19.03 23.46 -3.37
N GLU A 42 -18.78 22.68 -4.42
CA GLU A 42 -18.23 23.14 -5.69
C GLU A 42 -19.20 24.09 -6.41
N LYS A 43 -20.48 23.65 -6.54
CA LYS A 43 -21.51 24.41 -7.26
C LYS A 43 -21.86 25.74 -6.60
N TYR A 44 -21.84 25.78 -5.26
CA TYR A 44 -22.33 26.93 -4.49
C TYR A 44 -21.22 27.63 -3.69
N GLN A 45 -19.96 27.52 -4.10
CA GLN A 45 -18.87 28.27 -3.48
C GLN A 45 -19.01 29.78 -3.75
N GLY A 46 -18.64 30.61 -2.77
CA GLY A 46 -18.63 32.06 -2.90
C GLY A 46 -19.98 32.75 -2.79
N LEU A 47 -21.01 32.06 -2.32
CA LEU A 47 -22.29 32.71 -2.00
C LEU A 47 -22.14 33.67 -0.81
N GLU A 48 -22.78 34.83 -0.91
CA GLU A 48 -22.83 35.80 0.18
C GLU A 48 -23.58 35.25 1.40
N PRO A 49 -23.27 35.70 2.63
CA PRO A 49 -24.02 35.33 3.82
C PRO A 49 -25.52 35.60 3.70
N ASP A 50 -26.35 34.77 4.34
CA ASP A 50 -27.82 34.92 4.39
C ASP A 50 -28.50 34.80 3.01
N THR A 51 -27.90 34.06 2.09
CA THR A 51 -28.46 33.83 0.74
C THR A 51 -29.29 32.57 0.70
N ALA A 52 -30.50 32.64 0.15
CA ALA A 52 -31.34 31.51 -0.24
C ALA A 52 -31.25 31.33 -1.75
N THR A 53 -30.92 30.13 -2.24
CA THR A 53 -30.69 29.90 -3.67
C THR A 53 -31.96 29.53 -4.43
N GLY A 54 -32.98 29.03 -3.75
CA GLY A 54 -34.17 28.40 -4.35
C GLY A 54 -33.94 26.97 -4.88
N ASP A 55 -32.66 26.51 -4.92
CA ASP A 55 -32.31 25.17 -5.40
C ASP A 55 -32.46 24.14 -4.27
N THR A 56 -33.18 23.05 -4.52
CA THR A 56 -33.36 21.94 -3.59
C THR A 56 -32.48 20.78 -3.97
N VAL A 57 -31.78 20.20 -2.99
CA VAL A 57 -30.96 19.00 -3.12
C VAL A 57 -31.27 17.98 -2.03
N ALA A 58 -30.99 16.71 -2.31
CA ALA A 58 -31.01 15.63 -1.34
C ALA A 58 -29.58 15.15 -1.10
N VAL A 59 -29.06 15.30 0.12
CA VAL A 59 -27.72 14.90 0.56
C VAL A 59 -27.83 13.84 1.66
N ALA A 60 -26.80 12.99 1.79
CA ALA A 60 -26.76 12.00 2.87
C ALA A 60 -25.35 11.87 3.41
N GLY A 61 -25.23 11.68 4.71
CA GLY A 61 -23.92 11.54 5.35
C GLY A 61 -24.02 11.15 6.83
N ARG A 62 -22.85 10.88 7.42
CA ARG A 62 -22.70 10.59 8.84
C ARG A 62 -22.73 11.87 9.67
N VAL A 63 -23.54 11.90 10.71
CA VAL A 63 -23.63 13.01 11.67
C VAL A 63 -22.35 13.06 12.50
N MET A 64 -21.53 14.08 12.25
CA MET A 64 -20.25 14.31 12.94
C MET A 64 -20.37 15.37 14.03
N LEU A 65 -21.37 16.26 13.94
CA LEU A 65 -21.70 17.27 14.91
C LEU A 65 -23.22 17.42 14.95
N ASN A 66 -23.80 17.55 16.14
CA ASN A 66 -25.22 17.86 16.32
C ASN A 66 -25.38 18.88 17.46
N ARG A 67 -25.80 20.10 17.10
CA ARG A 67 -26.10 21.18 18.05
C ARG A 67 -27.61 21.34 18.12
N VAL A 68 -28.19 20.85 19.21
CA VAL A 68 -29.62 20.88 19.44
C VAL A 68 -30.03 22.20 20.09
N GLY A 69 -30.84 22.99 19.39
CA GLY A 69 -31.42 24.22 19.87
C GLY A 69 -32.93 24.15 20.05
N GLY A 70 -33.56 25.22 20.54
CA GLY A 70 -35.02 25.29 20.79
C GLY A 70 -35.83 25.08 19.50
N LYS A 71 -35.72 25.99 18.53
CA LYS A 71 -36.47 25.99 17.27
C LYS A 71 -35.61 25.61 16.06
N LEU A 72 -34.31 25.43 16.24
CA LEU A 72 -33.34 25.19 15.17
C LEU A 72 -32.23 24.30 15.68
N CYS A 73 -31.94 23.21 14.94
CA CYS A 73 -30.78 22.36 15.15
C CYS A 73 -29.81 22.53 13.99
N PHE A 74 -28.52 22.45 14.29
CA PHE A 74 -27.45 22.43 13.30
C PHE A 74 -26.72 21.09 13.40
N ALA A 75 -26.53 20.42 12.30
CA ALA A 75 -25.67 19.25 12.27
C ALA A 75 -24.65 19.39 11.13
N THR A 76 -23.49 18.76 11.33
CA THR A 76 -22.52 18.55 10.26
C THR A 76 -22.62 17.10 9.83
N ILE A 77 -22.91 16.87 8.57
CA ILE A 77 -22.93 15.54 7.98
C ILE A 77 -21.70 15.35 7.10
N ARG A 78 -21.12 14.17 7.15
CA ARG A 78 -19.93 13.79 6.40
C ARG A 78 -20.23 12.64 5.42
N ASP A 79 -19.88 12.85 4.17
CA ASP A 79 -19.83 11.79 3.14
C ASP A 79 -18.41 11.57 2.60
N GLY A 80 -18.25 10.88 1.48
CA GLY A 80 -16.97 10.70 0.80
C GLY A 80 -16.31 12.00 0.30
N GLY A 81 -17.12 13.05 0.07
CA GLY A 81 -16.71 14.37 -0.42
C GLY A 81 -16.39 15.39 0.68
N GLY A 82 -16.62 15.04 1.96
CA GLY A 82 -16.32 15.92 3.09
C GLY A 82 -17.53 16.32 3.92
N ASP A 83 -17.38 17.40 4.68
CA ASP A 83 -18.36 17.88 5.65
C ASP A 83 -19.32 18.91 5.02
N LEU A 84 -20.60 18.86 5.34
CA LEU A 84 -21.61 19.86 4.96
C LEU A 84 -22.53 20.12 6.14
N GLN A 85 -22.91 21.39 6.38
CA GLN A 85 -23.86 21.75 7.40
C GLN A 85 -25.28 21.48 6.93
N VAL A 86 -26.12 20.94 7.82
CA VAL A 86 -27.57 20.87 7.64
C VAL A 86 -28.27 21.60 8.77
N MET A 87 -29.37 22.23 8.47
CA MET A 87 -30.17 23.02 9.40
C MET A 87 -31.58 22.44 9.48
N ILE A 88 -32.00 21.99 10.66
CA ILE A 88 -33.33 21.43 10.91
C ILE A 88 -34.13 22.47 11.67
N SER A 89 -35.01 23.19 10.96
CA SER A 89 -35.79 24.31 11.51
C SER A 89 -37.24 23.93 11.76
N LEU A 90 -37.77 24.36 12.90
CA LEU A 90 -39.18 24.19 13.24
C LEU A 90 -40.10 24.66 12.13
N ASP A 91 -39.80 25.81 11.53
CA ASP A 91 -40.63 26.47 10.52
C ASP A 91 -40.70 25.66 9.20
N LYS A 92 -39.70 24.81 8.93
CA LYS A 92 -39.61 23.99 7.70
C LYS A 92 -40.09 22.55 7.92
N VAL A 93 -39.58 21.87 8.97
CA VAL A 93 -39.87 20.43 9.18
C VAL A 93 -41.06 20.17 10.09
N GLY A 94 -41.58 21.18 10.80
CA GLY A 94 -42.67 21.04 11.78
C GLY A 94 -42.21 20.55 13.18
N GLU A 95 -43.12 20.63 14.14
CA GLU A 95 -42.80 20.36 15.56
C GLU A 95 -42.45 18.90 15.80
N GLU A 96 -43.24 17.98 15.27
CA GLU A 96 -43.06 16.54 15.43
C GLU A 96 -41.71 16.07 14.87
N SER A 97 -41.40 16.49 13.64
CA SER A 97 -40.14 16.11 12.97
C SER A 97 -38.91 16.70 13.65
N LEU A 98 -38.99 17.96 14.13
CA LEU A 98 -37.91 18.56 14.93
C LEU A 98 -37.73 17.85 16.28
N ALA A 99 -38.81 17.45 16.94
CA ALA A 99 -38.75 16.71 18.19
C ALA A 99 -38.15 15.31 17.99
N ALA A 100 -38.51 14.62 16.91
CA ALA A 100 -37.91 13.35 16.50
C ALA A 100 -36.40 13.47 16.23
N TRP A 101 -35.95 14.52 15.50
CA TRP A 101 -34.52 14.78 15.32
C TRP A 101 -33.76 14.87 16.64
N LYS A 102 -34.26 15.65 17.57
CA LYS A 102 -33.65 15.86 18.91
C LYS A 102 -33.58 14.59 19.75
N ARG A 103 -34.61 13.76 19.65
CA ARG A 103 -34.77 12.53 20.45
C ARG A 103 -33.94 11.37 19.91
N ASP A 104 -33.93 11.21 18.60
CA ASP A 104 -33.52 9.97 17.94
C ASP A 104 -32.16 10.02 17.21
N VAL A 105 -31.74 11.22 16.78
CA VAL A 105 -30.46 11.35 16.01
C VAL A 105 -29.28 11.51 16.96
N ASP A 106 -28.33 10.59 16.84
CA ASP A 106 -27.07 10.60 17.59
C ASP A 106 -25.86 10.87 16.71
N LEU A 107 -24.74 11.26 17.32
CA LEU A 107 -23.46 11.33 16.63
C LEU A 107 -23.08 9.94 16.10
N GLY A 108 -22.68 9.90 14.85
CA GLY A 108 -22.34 8.66 14.15
C GLY A 108 -23.49 8.07 13.33
N ASP A 109 -24.75 8.47 13.53
CA ASP A 109 -25.86 8.06 12.66
C ASP A 109 -25.62 8.53 11.23
N HIS A 110 -26.10 7.80 10.25
CA HIS A 110 -26.28 8.31 8.90
C HIS A 110 -27.68 8.88 8.73
N VAL A 111 -27.75 10.04 8.13
CA VAL A 111 -29.01 10.71 7.82
C VAL A 111 -29.04 11.13 6.36
N GLY A 112 -30.23 11.08 5.76
CA GLY A 112 -30.55 11.73 4.51
C GLY A 112 -31.34 13.00 4.79
N VAL A 113 -31.02 14.09 4.10
CA VAL A 113 -31.65 15.41 4.25
C VAL A 113 -31.96 15.96 2.89
N SER A 114 -33.22 16.34 2.67
CA SER A 114 -33.67 17.05 1.45
C SER A 114 -34.08 18.46 1.84
N GLY A 115 -33.60 19.47 1.08
CA GLY A 115 -33.91 20.85 1.39
C GLY A 115 -33.18 21.83 0.49
N GLU A 116 -33.42 23.09 0.76
CA GLU A 116 -32.88 24.22 0.02
C GLU A 116 -31.40 24.48 0.36
N VAL A 117 -30.59 24.72 -0.66
CA VAL A 117 -29.20 25.16 -0.49
C VAL A 117 -29.20 26.63 -0.12
N ILE A 118 -28.60 26.94 1.06
CA ILE A 118 -28.50 28.30 1.58
C ILE A 118 -27.12 28.58 2.13
N THR A 119 -26.81 29.85 2.38
CA THR A 119 -25.76 30.23 3.32
C THR A 119 -26.40 30.72 4.61
N SER A 120 -25.85 30.27 5.76
CA SER A 120 -26.29 30.76 7.05
C SER A 120 -25.95 32.26 7.22
N ARG A 121 -26.53 32.92 8.24
CA ARG A 121 -26.18 34.32 8.57
C ARG A 121 -24.68 34.57 8.82
N ARG A 122 -23.94 33.52 9.11
CA ARG A 122 -22.47 33.57 9.30
C ARG A 122 -21.70 33.15 8.07
N GLY A 123 -22.38 32.95 6.93
CA GLY A 123 -21.75 32.55 5.67
C GLY A 123 -21.45 31.05 5.50
N GLU A 124 -21.89 30.17 6.44
CA GLU A 124 -21.67 28.73 6.28
C GLU A 124 -22.67 28.13 5.29
N LEU A 125 -22.15 27.47 4.24
CA LEU A 125 -22.96 26.77 3.25
C LEU A 125 -23.72 25.60 3.92
N SER A 126 -25.04 25.58 3.74
CA SER A 126 -25.94 24.71 4.49
C SER A 126 -27.08 24.21 3.64
N ILE A 127 -27.65 23.06 4.03
CA ILE A 127 -28.94 22.62 3.53
C ILE A 127 -29.98 22.94 4.60
N LEU A 128 -30.93 23.81 4.28
CA LEU A 128 -32.10 24.07 5.10
C LEU A 128 -33.13 22.98 4.83
N ALA A 129 -33.26 22.03 5.74
CA ALA A 129 -34.05 20.83 5.57
C ALA A 129 -35.55 21.11 5.45
N ASP A 130 -36.17 20.62 4.40
CA ASP A 130 -37.62 20.46 4.27
C ASP A 130 -38.04 19.08 4.81
N SER A 131 -37.16 18.08 4.71
CA SER A 131 -37.35 16.74 5.27
C SER A 131 -36.02 16.07 5.60
N TRP A 132 -36.09 15.07 6.50
CA TRP A 132 -34.94 14.22 6.85
C TRP A 132 -35.38 12.83 7.24
N GLN A 133 -34.47 11.86 7.16
CA GLN A 133 -34.68 10.51 7.69
C GLN A 133 -33.36 9.89 8.16
N ILE A 134 -33.43 8.98 9.13
CA ILE A 134 -32.29 8.13 9.49
C ILE A 134 -32.09 7.12 8.35
N THR A 135 -30.84 6.97 7.88
CA THR A 135 -30.47 5.98 6.86
C THR A 135 -29.61 4.86 7.42
N ALA A 136 -28.95 5.06 8.57
CA ALA A 136 -28.35 3.99 9.37
C ALA A 136 -28.15 4.45 10.82
N LYS A 137 -28.71 3.72 11.79
CA LYS A 137 -28.54 3.99 13.21
C LYS A 137 -27.20 3.48 13.71
N CYS A 138 -26.41 4.36 14.31
CA CYS A 138 -25.12 4.06 14.92
C CYS A 138 -25.31 3.57 16.36
N LEU A 139 -24.99 2.31 16.63
CA LEU A 139 -25.19 1.70 17.96
C LEU A 139 -23.97 1.84 18.88
N ARG A 140 -22.79 2.16 18.34
CA ARG A 140 -21.57 2.41 19.12
C ARG A 140 -21.24 3.89 19.10
N PRO A 141 -20.96 4.54 20.25
CA PRO A 141 -20.51 5.92 20.25
C PRO A 141 -19.18 6.05 19.49
N LEU A 142 -19.03 7.14 18.76
CA LEU A 142 -17.72 7.49 18.19
C LEU A 142 -16.76 7.91 19.32
N PRO A 143 -15.43 7.74 19.11
CA PRO A 143 -14.44 8.35 20.01
C PRO A 143 -14.67 9.85 20.17
N GLU A 144 -14.29 10.40 21.33
CA GLU A 144 -14.45 11.83 21.60
C GLU A 144 -13.70 12.67 20.55
N LYS A 145 -14.38 13.71 20.04
CA LYS A 145 -13.88 14.53 18.91
C LYS A 145 -12.50 15.14 19.16
N HIS A 146 -12.18 15.47 20.42
CA HIS A 146 -10.92 16.12 20.80
C HIS A 146 -9.79 15.14 21.12
N VAL A 147 -10.11 13.91 21.47
CA VAL A 147 -9.13 12.86 21.78
C VAL A 147 -8.90 11.98 20.56
N GLY A 148 -9.95 11.74 19.76
CA GLY A 148 -9.89 10.88 18.58
C GLY A 148 -9.48 9.44 18.91
N LEU A 149 -9.04 8.71 17.90
CA LEU A 149 -8.39 7.41 18.03
C LEU A 149 -6.88 7.66 17.86
N THR A 150 -6.16 7.90 18.97
CA THR A 150 -4.74 8.31 18.97
C THR A 150 -3.78 7.15 19.11
N ASP A 151 -4.20 6.06 19.78
CA ASP A 151 -3.38 4.87 19.92
C ASP A 151 -3.14 4.20 18.55
N PRO A 152 -1.86 4.06 18.10
CA PRO A 152 -1.55 3.47 16.80
C PRO A 152 -2.08 2.05 16.63
N GLU A 153 -2.05 1.23 17.67
CA GLU A 153 -2.55 -0.14 17.61
C GLU A 153 -4.09 -0.17 17.47
N ALA A 154 -4.80 0.68 18.20
CA ALA A 154 -6.25 0.81 18.06
C ALA A 154 -6.65 1.33 16.67
N ARG A 155 -5.88 2.27 16.08
CA ARG A 155 -6.10 2.79 14.72
C ARG A 155 -5.99 1.70 13.66
N VAL A 156 -5.05 0.79 13.82
CA VAL A 156 -4.86 -0.34 12.91
C VAL A 156 -5.98 -1.38 13.10
N ARG A 157 -6.29 -1.76 14.35
CA ARG A 157 -7.33 -2.76 14.68
C ARG A 157 -8.73 -2.32 14.34
N GLN A 158 -9.02 -1.04 14.55
CA GLN A 158 -10.33 -0.43 14.30
C GLN A 158 -10.25 0.55 13.13
N ARG A 159 -9.64 0.14 12.02
CA ARG A 159 -9.43 0.99 10.85
C ARG A 159 -10.71 1.66 10.35
N TYR A 160 -11.84 0.99 10.45
CA TYR A 160 -13.14 1.57 10.10
C TYR A 160 -13.53 2.76 11.02
N VAL A 161 -13.13 2.74 12.30
CA VAL A 161 -13.30 3.90 13.20
C VAL A 161 -12.28 4.99 12.86
N ASP A 162 -11.02 4.61 12.65
CA ASP A 162 -9.95 5.52 12.21
C ASP A 162 -10.35 6.30 10.95
N LEU A 163 -10.92 5.62 9.94
CA LEU A 163 -11.45 6.23 8.72
C LEU A 163 -12.63 7.20 8.99
N ILE A 164 -13.43 6.96 10.04
CA ILE A 164 -14.51 7.87 10.41
C ILE A 164 -13.98 9.15 11.05
N VAL A 165 -13.02 9.05 11.98
CA VAL A 165 -12.63 10.17 12.84
C VAL A 165 -11.37 10.89 12.38
N ASN A 166 -10.43 10.20 11.72
CA ASN A 166 -9.15 10.75 11.29
C ASN A 166 -9.12 11.05 9.79
N ASP A 167 -8.86 12.29 9.43
CA ASP A 167 -8.74 12.70 8.03
C ASP A 167 -7.52 12.07 7.35
N GLU A 168 -6.42 11.94 8.09
CA GLU A 168 -5.19 11.32 7.60
C GLU A 168 -5.40 9.87 7.12
N ALA A 169 -6.23 9.10 7.81
CA ALA A 169 -6.56 7.73 7.38
C ALA A 169 -7.29 7.72 6.02
N ARG A 170 -8.21 8.68 5.80
CA ARG A 170 -8.91 8.82 4.51
C ARG A 170 -7.99 9.32 3.39
N LYS A 171 -7.09 10.27 3.71
CA LYS A 171 -6.07 10.75 2.77
C LYS A 171 -5.15 9.61 2.34
N MET A 172 -4.69 8.77 3.28
CA MET A 172 -3.87 7.60 2.99
C MET A 172 -4.58 6.62 2.04
N ALA A 173 -5.86 6.33 2.28
CA ALA A 173 -6.63 5.45 1.39
C ALA A 173 -6.73 5.99 -0.04
N ARG A 174 -6.94 7.30 -0.19
CA ARG A 174 -7.00 7.97 -1.51
C ARG A 174 -5.62 8.00 -2.17
N LEU A 175 -4.57 8.32 -1.41
CA LEU A 175 -3.18 8.34 -1.87
C LEU A 175 -2.77 6.97 -2.41
N ARG A 176 -3.02 5.89 -1.65
CA ARG A 176 -2.75 4.53 -2.10
C ARG A 176 -3.46 4.22 -3.42
N SER A 177 -4.74 4.57 -3.54
CA SER A 177 -5.51 4.36 -4.75
C SER A 177 -4.95 5.15 -5.95
N ALA A 178 -4.58 6.41 -5.74
CA ALA A 178 -3.98 7.26 -6.76
C ALA A 178 -2.60 6.72 -7.21
N THR A 179 -1.76 6.29 -6.26
CA THR A 179 -0.45 5.71 -6.54
C THR A 179 -0.58 4.45 -7.41
N VAL A 180 -1.40 3.48 -6.98
CA VAL A 180 -1.58 2.22 -7.73
C VAL A 180 -2.12 2.48 -9.13
N ARG A 181 -3.06 3.43 -9.27
CA ARG A 181 -3.59 3.82 -10.58
C ARG A 181 -2.49 4.42 -11.46
N ALA A 182 -1.71 5.37 -10.95
CA ALA A 182 -0.65 6.02 -11.71
C ALA A 182 0.44 5.05 -12.16
N VAL A 183 0.81 4.09 -11.30
CA VAL A 183 1.75 3.02 -11.64
C VAL A 183 1.19 2.16 -12.76
N ARG A 184 -0.08 1.74 -12.67
CA ARG A 184 -0.76 0.94 -13.72
C ARG A 184 -0.83 1.69 -15.04
N ASP A 185 -1.27 2.96 -15.00
CA ASP A 185 -1.38 3.81 -16.19
C ASP A 185 0.00 4.02 -16.85
N PHE A 186 1.08 4.13 -16.06
CA PHE A 186 2.44 4.24 -16.57
C PHE A 186 2.83 3.03 -17.41
N TRP A 187 2.67 1.80 -16.88
CA TRP A 187 3.07 0.60 -17.61
C TRP A 187 2.23 0.36 -18.86
N HIS A 188 0.93 0.68 -18.83
CA HIS A 188 0.09 0.66 -20.04
C HIS A 188 0.55 1.66 -21.10
N GLU A 189 0.93 2.88 -20.71
CA GLU A 189 1.46 3.89 -21.64
C GLU A 189 2.81 3.48 -22.25
N GLU A 190 3.65 2.76 -21.49
CA GLU A 190 4.90 2.17 -22.01
C GLU A 190 4.65 0.93 -22.88
N GLY A 191 3.40 0.54 -23.10
CA GLY A 191 2.98 -0.55 -23.99
C GLY A 191 3.06 -1.94 -23.36
N TYR A 192 3.08 -2.05 -22.04
CA TYR A 192 3.07 -3.33 -21.34
C TYR A 192 1.63 -3.88 -21.19
N LEU A 193 1.50 -5.20 -21.34
CA LEU A 193 0.27 -5.95 -21.11
C LEU A 193 0.15 -6.29 -19.62
N GLU A 194 -0.95 -5.87 -18.97
CA GLU A 194 -1.27 -6.33 -17.60
C GLU A 194 -1.86 -7.73 -17.64
N VAL A 195 -1.37 -8.60 -16.76
CA VAL A 195 -1.80 -9.98 -16.65
C VAL A 195 -2.05 -10.37 -15.21
N GLU A 196 -2.71 -11.52 -15.02
CA GLU A 196 -2.86 -12.19 -13.72
C GLU A 196 -2.28 -13.59 -13.80
N THR A 197 -1.42 -13.94 -12.85
CA THR A 197 -0.81 -15.26 -12.74
C THR A 197 -1.20 -15.96 -11.45
N PRO A 198 -1.02 -17.28 -11.32
CA PRO A 198 -1.51 -18.04 -10.17
C PRO A 198 -0.92 -17.57 -8.84
N MET A 199 -1.78 -17.33 -7.84
CA MET A 199 -1.37 -17.14 -6.44
C MET A 199 -1.10 -18.47 -5.74
N LEU A 200 -1.80 -19.54 -6.15
CA LEU A 200 -1.58 -20.90 -5.67
C LEU A 200 -0.62 -21.61 -6.61
N GLN A 201 0.52 -22.02 -6.12
CA GLN A 201 1.59 -22.60 -6.91
C GLN A 201 2.00 -23.97 -6.38
N PRO A 202 2.27 -24.97 -7.25
CA PRO A 202 2.75 -26.28 -6.82
C PRO A 202 4.20 -26.24 -6.32
N ILE A 203 5.00 -25.29 -6.82
CA ILE A 203 6.39 -25.03 -6.44
C ILE A 203 6.53 -23.53 -6.20
N HIS A 204 7.14 -23.12 -5.09
CA HIS A 204 7.48 -21.71 -4.84
C HIS A 204 8.83 -21.36 -5.43
N GLY A 205 8.99 -20.13 -5.91
CA GLY A 205 10.23 -19.62 -6.48
C GLY A 205 10.13 -18.17 -6.92
N GLY A 206 11.19 -17.64 -7.55
CA GLY A 206 11.28 -16.26 -7.99
C GLY A 206 11.77 -15.28 -6.92
N ALA A 207 12.00 -15.76 -5.70
CA ALA A 207 12.57 -14.97 -4.60
C ALA A 207 13.18 -15.89 -3.54
N THR A 208 14.00 -15.33 -2.67
CA THR A 208 14.48 -16.00 -1.45
C THR A 208 13.56 -15.59 -0.30
N ALA A 209 12.59 -16.44 0.04
CA ALA A 209 11.61 -16.16 1.09
C ALA A 209 10.88 -17.44 1.53
N ARG A 210 10.40 -17.42 2.77
CA ARG A 210 9.65 -18.55 3.34
C ARG A 210 8.20 -18.54 2.87
N PRO A 211 7.68 -19.62 2.22
CA PRO A 211 6.31 -19.66 1.72
C PRO A 211 5.28 -20.02 2.80
N PHE A 212 4.02 -19.61 2.58
CA PHE A 212 2.86 -20.24 3.23
C PHE A 212 2.46 -21.50 2.48
N LYS A 213 2.14 -22.56 3.22
CA LYS A 213 1.63 -23.80 2.68
C LYS A 213 0.12 -23.92 2.82
N THR A 214 -0.53 -24.52 1.85
CA THR A 214 -1.96 -24.84 1.86
C THR A 214 -2.21 -26.18 1.17
N HIS A 215 -3.47 -26.62 1.07
CA HIS A 215 -3.84 -27.91 0.49
C HIS A 215 -5.08 -27.75 -0.40
N ILE A 216 -5.05 -28.38 -1.58
CA ILE A 216 -6.22 -28.49 -2.46
C ILE A 216 -6.88 -29.86 -2.32
N ASN A 217 -8.11 -29.88 -1.80
CA ASN A 217 -8.83 -31.14 -1.53
C ASN A 217 -9.14 -31.92 -2.81
N ALA A 218 -9.42 -31.25 -3.93
CA ALA A 218 -9.81 -31.89 -5.17
C ALA A 218 -8.73 -32.82 -5.76
N TYR A 219 -7.45 -32.52 -5.51
CA TYR A 219 -6.31 -33.28 -6.01
C TYR A 219 -5.49 -33.91 -4.89
N ASP A 220 -5.89 -33.75 -3.62
CA ASP A 220 -5.14 -34.18 -2.44
C ASP A 220 -3.66 -33.79 -2.51
N MET A 221 -3.41 -32.51 -2.78
CA MET A 221 -2.08 -31.98 -3.08
C MET A 221 -1.73 -30.74 -2.26
N GLU A 222 -0.48 -30.65 -1.77
CA GLU A 222 0.07 -29.45 -1.15
C GLU A 222 0.32 -28.38 -2.21
N LEU A 223 -0.01 -27.13 -1.85
CA LEU A 223 0.26 -25.94 -2.63
C LEU A 223 0.94 -24.89 -1.76
N TYR A 224 1.54 -23.92 -2.41
CA TYR A 224 2.14 -22.76 -1.78
C TYR A 224 1.41 -21.49 -2.22
N LEU A 225 1.25 -20.51 -1.31
CA LEU A 225 0.97 -19.15 -1.72
C LEU A 225 2.25 -18.56 -2.30
N ARG A 226 2.17 -17.91 -3.46
CA ARG A 226 3.33 -17.38 -4.18
C ARG A 226 4.12 -16.38 -3.35
N ILE A 227 5.43 -16.44 -3.43
CA ILE A 227 6.37 -15.48 -2.83
C ILE A 227 6.82 -14.41 -3.80
N ALA A 228 6.68 -14.65 -5.12
CA ALA A 228 7.00 -13.77 -6.24
C ALA A 228 6.13 -14.12 -7.46
N ILE A 229 6.09 -13.20 -8.43
CA ILE A 229 5.34 -13.34 -9.69
C ILE A 229 6.28 -13.81 -10.83
N GLU A 230 7.56 -13.61 -10.68
CA GLU A 230 8.65 -13.67 -11.65
C GLU A 230 8.58 -14.87 -12.61
N LEU A 231 8.55 -16.09 -12.10
CA LEU A 231 8.70 -17.28 -12.95
C LEU A 231 7.54 -17.46 -13.93
N TYR A 232 6.35 -17.01 -13.57
CA TYR A 232 5.19 -17.07 -14.48
C TYR A 232 5.23 -15.94 -15.52
N LEU A 233 5.70 -14.74 -15.17
CA LEU A 233 5.87 -13.66 -16.14
C LEU A 233 6.97 -13.99 -17.17
N LYS A 234 8.07 -14.59 -16.75
CA LYS A 234 9.12 -15.10 -17.65
C LYS A 234 8.57 -16.17 -18.63
N ARG A 235 7.68 -17.06 -18.18
CA ARG A 235 7.01 -18.04 -19.07
C ARG A 235 6.14 -17.34 -20.12
N LEU A 236 5.48 -16.22 -19.79
CA LEU A 236 4.72 -15.42 -20.76
C LEU A 236 5.65 -14.75 -21.79
N VAL A 237 6.83 -14.29 -21.35
CA VAL A 237 7.85 -13.75 -22.25
C VAL A 237 8.33 -14.82 -23.22
N VAL A 238 8.60 -16.03 -22.75
CA VAL A 238 8.91 -17.18 -23.63
C VAL A 238 7.78 -17.44 -24.62
N GLY A 239 6.53 -17.30 -24.18
CA GLY A 239 5.32 -17.44 -24.99
C GLY A 239 5.11 -16.31 -26.03
N GLY A 240 5.98 -15.30 -26.10
CA GLY A 240 5.91 -14.20 -27.05
C GLY A 240 5.22 -12.93 -26.57
N VAL A 241 4.93 -12.80 -25.26
CA VAL A 241 4.47 -11.54 -24.68
C VAL A 241 5.69 -10.65 -24.41
N GLU A 242 5.99 -9.74 -25.33
CA GLU A 242 7.24 -8.98 -25.32
C GLU A 242 7.36 -8.00 -24.14
N LYS A 243 6.24 -7.44 -23.68
CA LYS A 243 6.15 -6.52 -22.55
C LYS A 243 4.99 -6.90 -21.65
N VAL A 244 5.26 -7.30 -20.43
CA VAL A 244 4.26 -7.82 -19.49
C VAL A 244 4.47 -7.25 -18.10
N PHE A 245 3.39 -6.97 -17.38
CA PHE A 245 3.44 -6.64 -15.98
C PHE A 245 2.25 -7.19 -15.19
N GLU A 246 2.43 -7.33 -13.89
CA GLU A 246 1.38 -7.67 -12.94
C GLU A 246 1.53 -6.82 -11.67
N ILE A 247 0.42 -6.25 -11.17
CA ILE A 247 0.33 -5.63 -9.84
C ILE A 247 -0.57 -6.50 -8.99
N ASN A 248 -0.01 -7.24 -8.04
CA ASN A 248 -0.79 -8.19 -7.26
C ASN A 248 -0.15 -8.52 -5.90
N ARG A 249 -0.79 -9.41 -5.15
CA ARG A 249 -0.35 -9.85 -3.82
C ARG A 249 0.70 -10.94 -3.89
N ASN A 250 1.74 -10.78 -3.06
CA ASN A 250 2.68 -11.82 -2.69
C ASN A 250 2.59 -12.10 -1.20
N PHE A 251 3.04 -13.29 -0.79
CA PHE A 251 2.88 -13.82 0.55
C PHE A 251 4.22 -14.36 1.03
N ARG A 252 4.77 -13.82 2.13
CA ARG A 252 6.01 -14.31 2.75
C ARG A 252 5.75 -14.60 4.21
N ASN A 253 6.00 -15.83 4.64
CA ASN A 253 5.75 -16.32 5.99
C ASN A 253 6.90 -15.95 6.93
N GLU A 254 7.13 -14.67 7.07
CA GLU A 254 8.18 -14.04 7.86
C GLU A 254 7.59 -13.15 8.95
N GLY A 255 8.40 -12.27 9.54
CA GLY A 255 7.95 -11.34 10.56
C GLY A 255 6.93 -10.31 10.05
N ALA A 256 6.15 -9.75 10.98
CA ALA A 256 5.30 -8.59 10.74
C ALA A 256 5.78 -7.46 11.67
N ASP A 257 6.36 -6.42 11.08
CA ASP A 257 6.96 -5.29 11.79
C ASP A 257 6.55 -3.93 11.16
N SER A 258 7.34 -2.90 11.34
CA SER A 258 7.09 -1.56 10.77
C SER A 258 7.35 -1.49 9.26
N THR A 259 8.10 -2.43 8.70
CA THR A 259 8.54 -2.45 7.29
C THR A 259 8.07 -3.67 6.52
N HIS A 260 7.61 -4.72 7.22
CA HIS A 260 7.17 -5.99 6.65
C HIS A 260 5.74 -6.35 7.05
N ASN A 261 4.99 -6.88 6.09
CA ASN A 261 3.68 -7.50 6.29
C ASN A 261 3.65 -8.83 5.53
N PRO A 262 3.14 -9.93 6.09
CA PRO A 262 3.15 -11.24 5.44
C PRO A 262 2.42 -11.29 4.09
N GLU A 263 1.51 -10.38 3.86
CA GLU A 263 0.80 -10.14 2.60
C GLU A 263 1.05 -8.70 2.17
N PHE A 264 1.60 -8.50 0.96
CA PHE A 264 1.95 -7.19 0.45
C PHE A 264 1.69 -7.09 -1.05
N THR A 265 1.63 -5.87 -1.57
CA THR A 265 1.40 -5.61 -3.00
C THR A 265 2.74 -5.38 -3.69
N MET A 266 2.98 -6.12 -4.76
CA MET A 266 4.16 -6.00 -5.60
C MET A 266 3.76 -5.73 -7.05
N LEU A 267 4.54 -4.90 -7.73
CA LEU A 267 4.60 -4.79 -9.17
C LEU A 267 5.79 -5.61 -9.64
N GLU A 268 5.60 -6.44 -10.66
CA GLU A 268 6.71 -6.96 -11.47
C GLU A 268 6.43 -6.70 -12.95
N ALA A 269 7.48 -6.32 -13.69
CA ALA A 269 7.40 -6.04 -15.13
C ALA A 269 8.62 -6.58 -15.86
N TYR A 270 8.38 -7.14 -17.05
CA TYR A 270 9.42 -7.75 -17.91
C TYR A 270 9.27 -7.21 -19.32
N GLY A 271 10.39 -6.74 -19.90
CA GLY A 271 10.42 -6.22 -21.27
C GLY A 271 11.56 -6.86 -22.08
N THR A 272 11.21 -7.41 -23.24
CA THR A 272 12.21 -8.01 -24.15
C THR A 272 13.12 -6.96 -24.76
N TYR A 273 14.38 -7.35 -25.00
CA TYR A 273 15.43 -6.52 -25.58
C TYR A 273 15.77 -5.26 -24.76
N LEU A 274 15.43 -5.27 -23.46
CA LEU A 274 15.85 -4.31 -22.46
C LEU A 274 16.86 -4.94 -21.51
N ASP A 275 17.72 -4.11 -20.91
CA ASP A 275 18.62 -4.52 -19.84
C ASP A 275 18.35 -3.81 -18.52
N TYR A 276 19.16 -4.08 -17.51
CA TYR A 276 18.96 -3.51 -16.17
C TYR A 276 19.10 -1.98 -16.13
N ASN A 277 19.81 -1.34 -17.09
CA ASN A 277 19.89 0.11 -17.20
C ASN A 277 18.58 0.69 -17.73
N ASP A 278 17.98 0.07 -18.75
CA ASP A 278 16.67 0.46 -19.26
C ASP A 278 15.59 0.36 -18.17
N MET A 279 15.68 -0.71 -17.36
CA MET A 279 14.76 -0.90 -16.24
C MET A 279 14.95 0.16 -15.14
N ALA A 280 16.18 0.68 -14.93
CA ALA A 280 16.43 1.79 -14.01
C ALA A 280 15.75 3.08 -14.49
N ASP A 281 15.87 3.40 -15.79
CA ASP A 281 15.22 4.58 -16.37
C ASP A 281 13.69 4.50 -16.33
N LEU A 282 13.13 3.33 -16.65
CA LEU A 282 11.69 3.07 -16.52
C LEU A 282 11.21 3.23 -15.06
N THR A 283 11.95 2.67 -14.13
CA THR A 283 11.62 2.72 -12.70
C THR A 283 11.65 4.15 -12.17
N GLN A 284 12.68 4.92 -12.50
CA GLN A 284 12.76 6.33 -12.10
C GLN A 284 11.54 7.12 -12.63
N ARG A 285 11.21 7.01 -13.92
CA ARG A 285 10.07 7.69 -14.54
C ARG A 285 8.74 7.27 -13.91
N MET A 286 8.57 5.98 -13.60
CA MET A 286 7.39 5.47 -12.92
C MET A 286 7.22 6.10 -11.53
N TYR A 287 8.27 6.15 -10.71
CA TYR A 287 8.23 6.79 -9.39
C TYR A 287 7.90 8.27 -9.48
N GLN A 288 8.53 8.98 -10.42
CA GLN A 288 8.27 10.41 -10.65
C GLN A 288 6.82 10.69 -11.04
N LYS A 289 6.23 9.87 -11.91
CA LYS A 289 4.82 9.98 -12.28
C LYS A 289 3.90 9.65 -11.09
N ALA A 290 4.21 8.59 -10.36
CA ALA A 290 3.40 8.11 -9.25
C ALA A 290 3.36 9.11 -8.08
N VAL A 291 4.50 9.72 -7.70
CA VAL A 291 4.56 10.69 -6.61
C VAL A 291 3.76 11.95 -6.92
N VAL A 292 3.85 12.46 -8.15
CA VAL A 292 3.08 13.65 -8.56
C VAL A 292 1.58 13.34 -8.58
N ALA A 293 1.18 12.17 -9.06
CA ALA A 293 -0.22 11.75 -9.05
C ALA A 293 -0.78 11.56 -7.63
N ALA A 294 0.05 11.10 -6.69
CA ALA A 294 -0.33 10.84 -5.31
C ALA A 294 -0.37 12.10 -4.44
N LEU A 295 0.61 12.99 -4.58
CA LEU A 295 0.85 14.13 -3.71
C LEU A 295 0.63 15.50 -4.37
N GLY A 296 0.60 15.58 -5.70
CA GLY A 296 0.58 16.82 -6.46
C GLY A 296 1.96 17.53 -6.54
N THR A 297 3.01 16.89 -6.04
CA THR A 297 4.39 17.40 -6.03
C THR A 297 5.38 16.23 -6.14
N SER A 298 6.60 16.49 -6.63
CA SER A 298 7.70 15.52 -6.61
C SER A 298 8.49 15.52 -5.30
N VAL A 299 8.31 16.53 -4.46
CA VAL A 299 9.00 16.67 -3.17
C VAL A 299 8.25 15.92 -2.09
N VAL A 300 8.94 15.02 -1.41
CA VAL A 300 8.44 14.26 -0.25
C VAL A 300 9.19 14.70 1.00
N VAL A 301 8.55 14.57 2.16
CA VAL A 301 9.19 14.86 3.46
C VAL A 301 9.29 13.56 4.25
N HIS A 302 10.51 13.17 4.57
CA HIS A 302 10.80 11.97 5.35
C HIS A 302 11.66 12.35 6.56
N ASP A 303 11.18 12.10 7.78
CA ASP A 303 11.84 12.48 9.04
C ASP A 303 12.30 13.95 9.10
N GLY A 304 11.51 14.84 8.48
CA GLY A 304 11.80 16.28 8.42
C GLY A 304 12.80 16.70 7.33
N VAL A 305 13.28 15.75 6.52
CA VAL A 305 14.16 16.01 5.37
C VAL A 305 13.32 16.04 4.09
N GLU A 306 13.46 17.12 3.31
CA GLU A 306 12.86 17.22 1.98
C GLU A 306 13.72 16.49 0.95
N VAL A 307 13.09 15.63 0.16
CA VAL A 307 13.72 14.86 -0.92
C VAL A 307 12.93 15.09 -2.20
N ASP A 308 13.58 15.61 -3.23
CA ASP A 308 12.95 15.78 -4.55
C ASP A 308 13.15 14.52 -5.41
N LEU A 309 12.08 13.77 -5.62
CA LEU A 309 12.07 12.62 -6.52
C LEU A 309 12.06 13.01 -8.01
N GLY A 310 11.79 14.30 -8.31
CA GLY A 310 11.71 14.84 -9.66
C GLY A 310 13.05 15.23 -10.28
N ILE A 311 14.19 14.99 -9.60
CA ILE A 311 15.52 15.28 -10.18
C ILE A 311 15.75 14.49 -11.46
N ALA A 312 16.51 15.07 -12.40
CA ALA A 312 16.67 14.54 -13.75
C ALA A 312 17.27 13.13 -13.79
N GLU A 313 18.27 12.88 -12.96
CA GLU A 313 18.95 11.58 -12.87
C GLU A 313 19.15 11.19 -11.40
N TRP A 314 18.71 10.00 -11.03
CA TRP A 314 18.99 9.43 -9.72
C TRP A 314 20.42 8.85 -9.72
N PRO A 315 21.15 8.99 -8.61
CA PRO A 315 22.51 8.45 -8.48
C PRO A 315 22.57 6.96 -8.79
N ARG A 316 23.68 6.54 -9.44
CA ARG A 316 24.03 5.14 -9.68
C ARG A 316 25.39 4.89 -9.07
N ILE A 317 25.50 3.94 -8.16
CA ILE A 317 26.74 3.56 -7.47
C ILE A 317 26.89 2.03 -7.53
N THR A 318 28.12 1.52 -7.49
CA THR A 318 28.31 0.06 -7.40
C THR A 318 28.28 -0.40 -5.96
N LEU A 319 27.80 -1.62 -5.70
CA LEU A 319 27.78 -2.22 -4.36
C LEU A 319 29.17 -2.21 -3.72
N TYR A 320 30.19 -2.68 -4.46
CA TYR A 320 31.57 -2.73 -3.96
C TYR A 320 32.18 -1.33 -3.74
N GLY A 321 31.86 -0.36 -4.61
CA GLY A 321 32.27 1.03 -4.46
C GLY A 321 31.70 1.66 -3.19
N ALA A 322 30.41 1.45 -2.93
CA ALA A 322 29.73 1.96 -1.76
C ALA A 322 30.31 1.37 -0.45
N VAL A 323 30.57 0.06 -0.42
CA VAL A 323 31.23 -0.58 0.72
C VAL A 323 32.65 -0.03 0.90
N SER A 324 33.42 0.10 -0.20
CA SER A 324 34.79 0.64 -0.15
C SER A 324 34.84 2.04 0.46
N GLU A 325 33.91 2.92 0.06
CA GLU A 325 33.81 4.27 0.62
C GLU A 325 33.48 4.24 2.11
N ALA A 326 32.52 3.42 2.51
CA ALA A 326 32.08 3.32 3.91
C ALA A 326 33.17 2.76 4.86
N VAL A 327 34.00 1.84 4.38
CA VAL A 327 35.06 1.25 5.19
C VAL A 327 36.39 2.01 5.10
N GLY A 328 36.59 2.82 4.06
CA GLY A 328 37.82 3.59 3.83
C GLY A 328 38.99 2.75 3.28
N GLU A 329 38.70 1.57 2.71
CA GLU A 329 39.67 0.69 2.03
C GLU A 329 39.03 0.08 0.78
N GLU A 330 39.84 -0.23 -0.24
CA GLU A 330 39.34 -0.76 -1.51
C GLU A 330 38.84 -2.20 -1.35
N ILE A 331 37.54 -2.42 -1.58
CA ILE A 331 36.90 -3.73 -1.61
C ILE A 331 36.51 -4.06 -3.04
N THR A 332 36.98 -5.20 -3.54
CA THR A 332 36.73 -5.66 -4.92
C THR A 332 36.31 -7.12 -4.93
N THR A 333 35.95 -7.64 -6.09
CA THR A 333 35.68 -9.08 -6.28
C THR A 333 36.93 -9.96 -6.03
N ALA A 334 38.13 -9.39 -5.95
CA ALA A 334 39.34 -10.09 -5.59
C ALA A 334 39.64 -10.11 -4.08
N THR A 335 38.92 -9.31 -3.27
CA THR A 335 39.07 -9.31 -1.82
C THR A 335 38.64 -10.66 -1.25
N THR A 336 39.53 -11.30 -0.51
CA THR A 336 39.31 -12.66 -0.03
C THR A 336 38.29 -12.73 1.10
N LEU A 337 37.62 -13.87 1.23
CA LEU A 337 36.64 -14.09 2.32
C LEU A 337 37.27 -13.88 3.71
N GLU A 338 38.55 -14.23 3.89
CA GLU A 338 39.26 -14.03 5.15
C GLU A 338 39.45 -12.54 5.48
N GLU A 339 39.79 -11.73 4.47
CA GLU A 339 39.91 -10.27 4.63
C GLU A 339 38.56 -9.63 4.97
N LEU A 340 37.50 -10.04 4.28
CA LEU A 340 36.12 -9.57 4.55
C LEU A 340 35.64 -9.97 5.96
N ARG A 341 35.94 -11.18 6.43
CA ARG A 341 35.62 -11.60 7.81
C ARG A 341 36.35 -10.75 8.84
N LYS A 342 37.64 -10.48 8.63
CA LYS A 342 38.43 -9.58 9.51
C LYS A 342 37.83 -8.15 9.47
N LEU A 343 37.35 -7.69 8.34
CA LEU A 343 36.70 -6.40 8.23
C LEU A 343 35.38 -6.37 9.01
N ALA A 344 34.54 -7.39 8.85
CA ALA A 344 33.29 -7.54 9.60
C ALA A 344 33.54 -7.57 11.11
N ASP A 345 34.56 -8.34 11.58
CA ASP A 345 34.95 -8.38 12.99
C ASP A 345 35.40 -7.00 13.51
N ARG A 346 36.21 -6.25 12.73
CA ARG A 346 36.63 -4.88 13.09
C ARG A 346 35.47 -3.89 13.19
N ARG A 347 34.38 -4.15 12.46
CA ARG A 347 33.16 -3.30 12.42
C ARG A 347 32.05 -3.82 13.31
N GLU A 348 32.30 -4.89 14.08
CA GLU A 348 31.33 -5.56 14.96
C GLU A 348 30.07 -6.05 14.22
N ILE A 349 30.23 -6.43 12.92
CA ILE A 349 29.15 -6.95 12.08
C ILE A 349 29.16 -8.47 12.18
N HIS A 350 28.01 -9.03 12.54
CA HIS A 350 27.83 -10.48 12.62
C HIS A 350 27.91 -11.12 11.22
N TRP A 351 28.54 -12.29 11.12
CA TRP A 351 28.58 -13.10 9.90
C TRP A 351 28.40 -14.58 10.20
N ASP A 352 27.80 -15.33 9.26
CA ASP A 352 27.65 -16.78 9.34
C ASP A 352 28.85 -17.44 8.65
N PRO A 353 29.47 -18.48 9.28
CA PRO A 353 30.55 -19.25 8.67
C PRO A 353 30.24 -19.87 7.32
N LYS A 354 28.95 -20.06 7.00
CA LYS A 354 28.47 -20.60 5.72
C LYS A 354 28.46 -19.57 4.57
N TRP A 355 28.54 -18.27 4.90
CA TRP A 355 28.49 -17.22 3.88
C TRP A 355 29.78 -17.18 3.07
N GLY A 356 29.63 -17.02 1.75
CA GLY A 356 30.72 -16.72 0.84
C GLY A 356 31.10 -15.25 0.84
N ALA A 357 32.09 -14.88 0.01
CA ALA A 357 32.58 -13.52 -0.07
C ALA A 357 31.50 -12.55 -0.58
N GLY A 358 30.73 -12.93 -1.58
CA GLY A 358 29.67 -12.11 -2.15
C GLY A 358 28.57 -11.79 -1.14
N LYS A 359 28.08 -12.80 -0.41
CA LYS A 359 27.08 -12.59 0.63
C LYS A 359 27.61 -11.67 1.73
N LEU A 360 28.87 -11.84 2.13
CA LEU A 360 29.46 -11.00 3.19
C LEU A 360 29.60 -9.53 2.76
N VAL A 361 29.93 -9.26 1.50
CA VAL A 361 29.96 -7.87 0.96
C VAL A 361 28.57 -7.26 0.97
N GLN A 362 27.54 -8.03 0.61
CA GLN A 362 26.14 -7.55 0.69
C GLN A 362 25.74 -7.22 2.12
N GLU A 363 26.05 -8.07 3.09
CA GLU A 363 25.77 -7.82 4.50
C GLU A 363 26.52 -6.58 5.06
N LEU A 364 27.77 -6.38 4.60
CA LEU A 364 28.53 -5.16 4.93
C LEU A 364 27.83 -3.91 4.36
N PHE A 365 27.29 -3.98 3.13
CA PHE A 365 26.52 -2.89 2.56
C PHE A 365 25.25 -2.60 3.38
N GLU A 366 24.46 -3.62 3.68
CA GLU A 366 23.22 -3.48 4.46
C GLU A 366 23.49 -2.85 5.83
N ALA A 367 24.55 -3.31 6.51
CA ALA A 367 24.90 -2.81 7.84
C ALA A 367 25.48 -1.39 7.84
N LEU A 368 26.30 -1.02 6.85
CA LEU A 368 27.11 0.21 6.89
C LEU A 368 26.57 1.33 5.98
N VAL A 369 25.86 1.01 4.89
CA VAL A 369 25.56 1.95 3.83
C VAL A 369 24.05 2.16 3.65
N GLU A 370 23.26 1.09 3.55
CA GLU A 370 21.87 1.14 3.14
C GLU A 370 21.06 2.20 3.92
N HIS A 371 21.18 2.18 5.25
CA HIS A 371 20.45 3.09 6.14
C HIS A 371 20.85 4.56 5.99
N THR A 372 21.99 4.86 5.33
CA THR A 372 22.48 6.25 5.10
C THR A 372 21.95 6.86 3.80
N ILE A 373 21.43 6.05 2.89
CA ILE A 373 20.95 6.48 1.57
C ILE A 373 19.53 7.03 1.70
N VAL A 374 19.39 8.35 1.69
CA VAL A 374 18.09 9.04 1.76
C VAL A 374 17.53 9.31 0.36
N GLN A 375 18.33 9.93 -0.53
CA GLN A 375 17.96 10.16 -1.93
C GLN A 375 17.90 8.81 -2.67
N PRO A 376 16.81 8.48 -3.38
CA PRO A 376 16.76 7.25 -4.18
C PRO A 376 17.96 7.09 -5.09
N THR A 377 18.67 5.98 -4.92
CA THR A 377 19.95 5.66 -5.54
C THR A 377 19.93 4.22 -6.03
N PHE A 378 20.33 3.99 -7.26
CA PHE A 378 20.52 2.65 -7.79
C PHE A 378 21.88 2.11 -7.34
N VAL A 379 21.88 1.05 -6.56
CA VAL A 379 23.06 0.30 -6.14
C VAL A 379 23.23 -0.85 -7.11
N MET A 380 24.30 -0.85 -7.88
CA MET A 380 24.49 -1.69 -9.07
C MET A 380 25.52 -2.81 -8.81
N ASP A 381 25.48 -3.83 -9.65
CA ASP A 381 26.53 -4.83 -9.82
C ASP A 381 26.73 -5.72 -8.59
N TYR A 382 25.73 -6.52 -8.31
CA TYR A 382 25.69 -7.46 -7.17
C TYR A 382 26.55 -8.71 -7.43
N PRO A 383 27.02 -9.38 -6.36
CA PRO A 383 27.75 -10.64 -6.50
C PRO A 383 26.93 -11.73 -7.21
N LEU A 384 27.59 -12.50 -8.07
CA LEU A 384 26.99 -13.64 -8.74
C LEU A 384 26.42 -14.67 -7.78
N GLU A 385 27.07 -14.87 -6.64
CA GLU A 385 26.72 -15.81 -5.59
C GLU A 385 25.32 -15.57 -5.00
N THR A 386 24.90 -14.30 -4.91
CA THR A 386 23.63 -13.92 -4.26
C THR A 386 22.48 -13.68 -5.24
N SER A 387 22.69 -13.89 -6.55
CA SER A 387 21.75 -13.50 -7.59
C SER A 387 21.45 -14.65 -8.59
N PRO A 388 20.74 -15.71 -8.16
CA PRO A 388 20.60 -16.95 -8.95
C PRO A 388 19.77 -16.82 -10.23
N LEU A 389 18.90 -15.79 -10.34
CA LEU A 389 18.01 -15.57 -11.51
C LEU A 389 18.51 -14.46 -12.46
N THR A 390 19.65 -13.85 -12.12
CA THR A 390 20.20 -12.69 -12.84
C THR A 390 21.32 -13.10 -13.78
N ARG A 391 21.39 -12.44 -14.94
CA ARG A 391 22.47 -12.62 -15.90
C ARG A 391 23.82 -12.21 -15.30
N GLN A 392 24.86 -12.98 -15.60
CA GLN A 392 26.25 -12.61 -15.30
C GLN A 392 26.60 -11.28 -15.98
N HIS A 393 27.31 -10.41 -15.28
CA HIS A 393 27.73 -9.11 -15.78
C HIS A 393 28.66 -9.26 -16.99
N ARG A 394 28.43 -8.43 -18.03
CA ARG A 394 29.11 -8.54 -19.34
C ARG A 394 30.61 -8.28 -19.29
N GLU A 395 31.10 -7.54 -18.30
CA GLU A 395 32.52 -7.19 -18.16
C GLU A 395 33.21 -7.92 -16.99
N ASN A 396 32.49 -8.22 -15.91
CA ASN A 396 33.05 -8.90 -14.75
C ASN A 396 32.26 -10.18 -14.40
N PRO A 397 32.83 -11.38 -14.69
CA PRO A 397 32.11 -12.63 -14.50
C PRO A 397 31.79 -13.01 -13.04
N LEU A 398 32.32 -12.30 -12.05
CA LEU A 398 32.01 -12.51 -10.64
C LEU A 398 30.82 -11.68 -10.15
N LEU A 399 30.29 -10.81 -11.00
CA LEU A 399 29.15 -9.96 -10.75
C LEU A 399 27.93 -10.33 -11.60
N THR A 400 26.80 -9.72 -11.30
CA THR A 400 25.57 -9.81 -12.08
C THR A 400 25.07 -8.42 -12.48
N GLU A 401 24.36 -8.33 -13.60
CA GLU A 401 23.64 -7.14 -14.04
C GLU A 401 22.34 -6.99 -13.20
N LYS A 402 22.51 -6.57 -11.96
CA LYS A 402 21.45 -6.32 -10.97
C LYS A 402 21.63 -4.93 -10.38
N TRP A 403 20.52 -4.30 -10.06
CA TRP A 403 20.51 -3.19 -9.10
C TRP A 403 19.39 -3.37 -8.07
N ASP A 404 19.62 -2.82 -6.88
CA ASP A 404 18.58 -2.52 -5.90
C ASP A 404 18.44 -0.99 -5.81
N LEU A 405 17.19 -0.50 -5.85
CA LEU A 405 16.88 0.90 -5.63
C LEU A 405 16.77 1.11 -4.12
N ILE A 406 17.73 1.81 -3.57
CA ILE A 406 17.74 2.18 -2.15
C ILE A 406 17.32 3.64 -2.01
N GLY A 407 16.45 3.92 -1.05
CA GLY A 407 16.04 5.27 -0.71
C GLY A 407 15.38 5.30 0.66
N PHE A 408 15.53 6.41 1.36
CA PHE A 408 14.99 6.56 2.72
C PHE A 408 15.47 5.46 3.69
N GLY A 409 16.68 4.95 3.46
CA GLY A 409 17.30 3.91 4.27
C GLY A 409 16.71 2.51 4.07
N THR A 410 16.03 2.24 2.96
CA THR A 410 15.44 0.93 2.67
C THR A 410 15.41 0.62 1.17
N GLU A 411 15.38 -0.67 0.82
CA GLU A 411 15.16 -1.14 -0.54
C GLU A 411 13.72 -0.83 -1.00
N LEU A 412 13.59 -0.16 -2.15
CA LEU A 412 12.33 0.22 -2.79
C LEU A 412 11.97 -0.66 -3.99
N GLY A 413 12.96 -1.32 -4.58
CA GLY A 413 12.79 -2.21 -5.73
C GLY A 413 14.10 -2.81 -6.19
N THR A 414 14.02 -3.81 -7.07
CA THR A 414 15.17 -4.52 -7.64
C THR A 414 14.93 -4.77 -9.12
N ALA A 415 16.00 -4.83 -9.93
CA ALA A 415 15.87 -5.23 -11.31
C ALA A 415 17.12 -5.95 -11.84
N TYR A 416 16.90 -6.69 -12.90
CA TYR A 416 17.92 -7.54 -13.53
C TYR A 416 17.96 -7.36 -15.05
N SER A 417 19.16 -7.61 -15.65
CA SER A 417 19.19 -8.30 -16.93
C SER A 417 18.96 -9.78 -16.64
N GLU A 418 17.93 -10.37 -17.23
CA GLU A 418 17.48 -11.71 -16.86
C GLU A 418 18.43 -12.82 -17.30
N LEU A 419 18.59 -13.83 -16.48
CA LEU A 419 19.26 -15.08 -16.87
C LEU A 419 18.33 -15.87 -17.79
N ILE A 420 18.73 -16.00 -19.06
CA ILE A 420 17.93 -16.68 -20.09
C ILE A 420 18.56 -17.99 -20.59
N ASP A 421 19.79 -18.29 -20.16
CA ASP A 421 20.47 -19.57 -20.47
C ASP A 421 19.91 -20.70 -19.61
N PRO A 422 19.20 -21.69 -20.19
CA PRO A 422 18.56 -22.75 -19.42
C PRO A 422 19.59 -23.68 -18.72
N ILE A 423 20.79 -23.83 -19.27
CA ILE A 423 21.82 -24.69 -18.69
C ILE A 423 22.40 -24.05 -17.44
N GLU A 424 22.75 -22.77 -17.53
CA GLU A 424 23.24 -22.01 -16.39
C GLU A 424 22.16 -21.84 -15.33
N GLN A 425 20.90 -21.58 -15.74
CA GLN A 425 19.78 -21.47 -14.82
C GLN A 425 19.54 -22.78 -14.04
N ARG A 426 19.60 -23.92 -14.72
CA ARG A 426 19.52 -25.26 -14.08
C ARG A 426 20.63 -25.45 -13.06
N ARG A 427 21.85 -25.09 -13.40
CA ARG A 427 23.00 -25.19 -12.49
C ARG A 427 22.74 -24.40 -11.21
N ARG A 428 22.35 -23.14 -11.33
CA ARG A 428 22.11 -22.25 -10.16
C ARG A 428 20.90 -22.68 -9.32
N LEU A 429 19.79 -23.09 -9.94
CA LEU A 429 18.64 -23.59 -9.20
C LEU A 429 18.93 -24.95 -8.53
N THR A 430 19.81 -25.77 -9.09
CA THR A 430 20.28 -26.99 -8.42
C THR A 430 21.09 -26.65 -7.17
N GLU A 431 21.97 -25.67 -7.23
CA GLU A 431 22.72 -25.18 -6.07
C GLU A 431 21.78 -24.64 -4.97
N GLN A 432 20.77 -23.86 -5.35
CA GLN A 432 19.73 -23.38 -4.42
C GLN A 432 18.94 -24.55 -3.78
N SER A 433 18.55 -25.54 -4.56
CA SER A 433 17.85 -26.73 -4.04
C SER A 433 18.69 -27.52 -3.05
N LEU A 434 20.00 -27.55 -3.22
CA LEU A 434 20.93 -28.19 -2.26
C LEU A 434 20.98 -27.41 -0.94
N LEU A 435 20.92 -26.08 -0.98
CA LEU A 435 20.81 -25.24 0.22
C LEU A 435 19.50 -25.51 0.95
N ALA A 436 18.38 -25.58 0.19
CA ALA A 436 17.09 -25.93 0.74
C ALA A 436 17.08 -27.31 1.42
N ALA A 437 17.69 -28.33 0.79
CA ALA A 437 17.87 -29.66 1.37
C ALA A 437 18.78 -29.66 2.62
N GLY A 438 19.70 -28.71 2.70
CA GLY A 438 20.57 -28.43 3.87
C GLY A 438 19.87 -27.71 5.02
N GLY A 439 18.56 -27.40 4.87
CA GLY A 439 17.73 -26.78 5.92
C GLY A 439 17.50 -25.28 5.77
N ASP A 440 17.93 -24.67 4.67
CA ASP A 440 17.59 -23.31 4.34
C ASP A 440 16.15 -23.24 3.80
N LEU A 441 15.23 -22.72 4.61
CA LEU A 441 13.80 -22.63 4.30
C LEU A 441 13.43 -21.53 3.30
N GLU A 442 14.37 -20.65 2.98
CA GLU A 442 14.19 -19.53 2.07
C GLU A 442 14.76 -19.81 0.68
N ALA A 443 15.66 -20.80 0.56
CA ALA A 443 16.28 -21.17 -0.71
C ALA A 443 15.25 -21.72 -1.71
N MET A 444 15.45 -21.35 -2.98
CA MET A 444 14.55 -21.75 -4.08
C MET A 444 14.60 -23.23 -4.36
N GLN A 445 13.46 -23.77 -4.78
CA GLN A 445 13.36 -25.15 -5.28
C GLN A 445 13.64 -25.21 -6.78
N LEU A 446 14.07 -26.38 -7.25
CA LEU A 446 14.23 -26.66 -8.67
C LEU A 446 12.85 -26.74 -9.35
N ASP A 447 12.57 -25.83 -10.27
CA ASP A 447 11.32 -25.78 -11.06
C ASP A 447 11.60 -26.30 -12.47
N GLU A 448 11.31 -27.59 -12.71
CA GLU A 448 11.53 -28.23 -14.01
C GLU A 448 10.63 -27.64 -15.11
N ASP A 449 9.41 -27.21 -14.80
CA ASP A 449 8.51 -26.61 -15.79
C ASP A 449 9.03 -25.24 -16.24
N PHE A 450 9.62 -24.46 -15.31
CA PHE A 450 10.25 -23.20 -15.66
C PHE A 450 11.51 -23.42 -16.53
N LEU A 451 12.35 -24.39 -16.17
CA LEU A 451 13.55 -24.73 -16.95
C LEU A 451 13.18 -25.22 -18.36
N GLN A 452 12.16 -26.07 -18.47
CA GLN A 452 11.64 -26.52 -19.76
C GLN A 452 11.12 -25.33 -20.59
N ALA A 453 10.45 -24.35 -19.97
CA ALA A 453 10.04 -23.13 -20.66
C ALA A 453 11.25 -22.37 -21.23
N LEU A 454 12.33 -22.19 -20.46
CA LEU A 454 13.54 -21.52 -20.94
C LEU A 454 14.19 -22.25 -22.13
N GLU A 455 14.09 -23.58 -22.20
CA GLU A 455 14.60 -24.38 -23.31
C GLU A 455 13.88 -24.07 -24.66
N TYR A 456 12.69 -23.42 -24.63
CA TYR A 456 12.02 -22.88 -25.82
C TYR A 456 12.53 -21.50 -26.25
N ALA A 457 13.64 -21.06 -25.69
CA ALA A 457 14.35 -19.82 -25.98
C ALA A 457 13.63 -18.54 -25.49
N MET A 458 13.97 -18.11 -24.30
CA MET A 458 13.60 -16.77 -23.81
C MET A 458 14.48 -15.70 -24.49
N PRO A 459 13.91 -14.64 -25.09
CA PRO A 459 14.70 -13.54 -25.62
C PRO A 459 15.42 -12.74 -24.52
N PRO A 460 16.47 -11.97 -24.84
CA PRO A 460 17.06 -11.03 -23.89
C PRO A 460 15.98 -10.16 -23.24
N THR A 461 15.99 -10.05 -21.94
CA THR A 461 14.89 -9.42 -21.19
C THR A 461 15.44 -8.68 -19.98
N GLY A 462 14.92 -7.48 -19.73
CA GLY A 462 15.06 -6.77 -18.47
C GLY A 462 13.81 -6.98 -17.62
N GLY A 463 14.00 -7.26 -16.33
CA GLY A 463 12.90 -7.42 -15.35
C GLY A 463 13.06 -6.50 -14.15
N VAL A 464 11.95 -6.06 -13.57
CA VAL A 464 11.91 -5.23 -12.36
C VAL A 464 10.83 -5.67 -11.41
N GLY A 465 11.15 -5.67 -10.13
CA GLY A 465 10.20 -5.86 -9.03
C GLY A 465 10.18 -4.64 -8.10
N VAL A 466 8.98 -4.10 -7.80
CA VAL A 466 8.81 -2.93 -6.93
C VAL A 466 7.72 -3.20 -5.90
N GLY A 467 8.06 -3.03 -4.62
CA GLY A 467 7.10 -3.09 -3.53
C GLY A 467 6.22 -1.83 -3.49
N ILE A 468 4.95 -1.95 -3.88
CA ILE A 468 3.99 -0.83 -3.86
C ILE A 468 3.80 -0.27 -2.45
N ASP A 469 3.79 -1.12 -1.44
CA ASP A 469 3.67 -0.68 -0.05
C ASP A 469 4.89 0.15 0.37
N ARG A 470 6.11 -0.26 0.02
CA ARG A 470 7.35 0.49 0.25
C ARG A 470 7.41 1.81 -0.53
N MET A 471 6.90 1.83 -1.78
CA MET A 471 6.74 3.07 -2.54
C MET A 471 5.86 4.08 -1.80
N ILE A 472 4.73 3.64 -1.23
CA ILE A 472 3.83 4.51 -0.47
C ILE A 472 4.48 4.95 0.86
N MET A 473 5.25 4.09 1.52
CA MET A 473 6.05 4.46 2.68
C MET A 473 7.04 5.57 2.34
N ALA A 474 7.76 5.44 1.22
CA ALA A 474 8.69 6.45 0.71
C ALA A 474 7.99 7.80 0.43
N PHE A 475 6.77 7.79 -0.13
CA PHE A 475 6.01 9.01 -0.42
C PHE A 475 5.47 9.70 0.83
N THR A 476 5.30 8.99 1.95
CA THR A 476 4.53 9.48 3.10
C THR A 476 5.29 9.53 4.41
N GLY A 477 6.46 8.90 4.50
CA GLY A 477 7.19 8.71 5.76
C GLY A 477 6.43 7.84 6.78
N LYS A 478 5.43 7.05 6.34
CA LYS A 478 4.63 6.18 7.21
C LYS A 478 5.14 4.76 7.18
N ASN A 479 4.91 4.01 8.27
CA ASN A 479 5.23 2.60 8.30
C ASN A 479 4.21 1.76 7.49
N ILE A 480 4.56 0.50 7.16
CA ILE A 480 3.73 -0.38 6.33
C ILE A 480 2.34 -0.61 6.91
N ARG A 481 2.19 -0.68 8.24
CA ARG A 481 0.90 -0.90 8.91
C ARG A 481 -0.05 0.30 8.78
N GLU A 482 0.49 1.49 8.52
CA GLU A 482 -0.31 2.70 8.26
C GLU A 482 -0.69 2.82 6.79
N THR A 483 0.14 2.31 5.87
CA THR A 483 -0.11 2.38 4.41
C THR A 483 -1.05 1.31 3.90
N ILE A 484 -1.08 0.13 4.54
CA ILE A 484 -2.05 -0.93 4.26
C ILE A 484 -3.36 -0.63 5.01
N LEU A 485 -4.50 -0.73 4.30
CA LEU A 485 -5.80 -0.45 4.91
C LEU A 485 -6.13 -1.40 6.08
N PHE A 486 -5.93 -2.69 5.87
CA PHE A 486 -6.14 -3.73 6.88
C PHE A 486 -4.92 -4.63 6.96
N PRO A 487 -3.84 -4.21 7.64
CA PRO A 487 -2.66 -5.06 7.84
C PRO A 487 -2.98 -6.22 8.78
N LEU A 488 -2.18 -7.28 8.70
CA LEU A 488 -2.30 -8.38 9.65
C LEU A 488 -1.96 -7.91 11.07
N VAL A 489 -2.85 -8.20 12.00
CA VAL A 489 -2.65 -7.91 13.43
C VAL A 489 -2.86 -9.17 14.26
N LYS A 490 -1.99 -9.37 15.25
CA LYS A 490 -2.12 -10.51 16.17
C LYS A 490 -3.43 -10.37 16.96
N PRO A 491 -4.27 -11.44 17.05
CA PRO A 491 -5.44 -11.42 17.93
C PRO A 491 -5.07 -11.08 19.37
N THR A 492 -5.97 -10.41 20.09
CA THR A 492 -5.80 -10.02 21.50
C THR A 492 -6.27 -11.09 22.48
N HIS A 493 -6.56 -12.30 22.01
CA HIS A 493 -7.06 -13.44 22.83
C HIS A 493 -6.14 -14.63 22.71
#